data_fe3cec2760531c1f4e59ffa920df5723
#
_entry.id   fe3cec2760531c1f4e59ffa920df5723
#
_cell.length_a   1.000
_cell.length_b   1.000
_cell.length_c   1.000
_cell.angle_alpha   90.00
_cell.angle_beta   90.00
_cell.angle_gamma   90.00
#
_symmetry.space_group_name_H-M   'P 1'
#
loop_
_entity.id
_entity.type
_entity.pdbx_description
1 polymer ?
#
loop_
_entity_poly.entity_id
_entity_poly.type
_entity_poly.pdbx_seq_one_letter_code
_entity_poly.pdbx_strand_id
1 'polypeptide(L)'
;MSKSLILVLCFVPLLVIGFVFYYKQSQVDIEFEPFFRTNSQEPEYIPPFPELTDFDQGVLRVCGEWGEYPDEESFRILLDCPQHQETVKKIYDELDHRIITAKASLEVFKDELTHIWFTNSGREKETTGFGHIFCGEVGKSNLGGMHFMGRYVEAQEKKWAGAIWNNSSLCNEVDIKPPVYTFGVQYLNKDGKVKVKCPNGYVYNLHADDILISATKAFKELGKDGMCLYKMESDDYKSVFIRNNDAILTFYSDLTPKCQEGTNCNCER
;
A
#
# COMPACT_ATOMS: atom_id res chain seq x y z
N MET A 1 -54.10 -27.00 31.68
CA MET A 1 -52.98 -26.12 31.36
C MET A 1 -52.17 -26.73 30.24
N SER A 2 -52.05 -25.96 29.19
CA SER A 2 -51.87 -26.31 27.80
C SER A 2 -50.54 -26.96 27.43
N LYS A 3 -50.61 -28.11 26.67
CA LYS A 3 -49.47 -28.80 26.10
C LYS A 3 -48.90 -28.10 24.81
N SER A 4 -49.37 -26.88 24.53
CA SER A 4 -49.03 -26.18 23.30
C SER A 4 -47.79 -25.26 23.37
N LEU A 5 -47.20 -25.08 24.55
CA LEU A 5 -46.09 -24.13 24.73
C LEU A 5 -44.70 -24.72 24.51
N ILE A 6 -44.59 -26.06 24.41
CA ILE A 6 -43.28 -26.74 24.26
C ILE A 6 -42.85 -26.90 22.80
N LEU A 7 -43.80 -26.79 21.85
CA LEU A 7 -43.47 -27.00 20.41
C LEU A 7 -42.85 -25.81 19.72
N VAL A 8 -43.02 -24.59 20.26
CA VAL A 8 -42.50 -23.36 19.62
C VAL A 8 -41.03 -23.12 19.88
N LEU A 9 -40.50 -23.65 20.99
CA LEU A 9 -39.08 -23.44 21.37
C LEU A 9 -38.08 -24.35 20.61
N CYS A 10 -38.53 -25.40 19.96
CA CYS A 10 -37.63 -26.33 19.22
C CYS A 10 -37.39 -25.93 17.78
N PHE A 11 -38.22 -25.07 17.18
CA PHE A 11 -38.06 -24.68 15.75
C PHE A 11 -37.17 -23.46 15.53
N VAL A 12 -37.02 -22.55 16.49
CA VAL A 12 -36.24 -21.33 16.36
C VAL A 12 -34.73 -21.60 16.22
N PRO A 13 -34.11 -22.50 17.01
CA PRO A 13 -32.67 -22.77 16.84
C PRO A 13 -32.31 -23.48 15.53
N LEU A 14 -33.19 -24.31 14.99
CA LEU A 14 -32.95 -24.97 13.71
C LEU A 14 -32.99 -24.01 12.50
N LEU A 15 -33.85 -23.01 12.52
CA LEU A 15 -33.92 -21.97 11.50
C LEU A 15 -32.69 -21.04 11.55
N VAL A 16 -32.24 -20.68 12.76
CA VAL A 16 -31.04 -19.85 12.93
C VAL A 16 -29.77 -20.60 12.50
N ILE A 17 -29.65 -21.90 12.84
CA ILE A 17 -28.54 -22.74 12.41
C ILE A 17 -28.58 -22.94 10.89
N GLY A 18 -29.74 -23.19 10.31
CA GLY A 18 -29.90 -23.29 8.87
C GLY A 18 -29.54 -21.99 8.12
N PHE A 19 -29.87 -20.82 8.68
CA PHE A 19 -29.54 -19.52 8.11
C PHE A 19 -28.05 -19.22 8.19
N VAL A 20 -27.41 -19.55 9.32
CA VAL A 20 -25.94 -19.40 9.49
C VAL A 20 -25.20 -20.36 8.58
N PHE A 21 -25.65 -21.61 8.40
CA PHE A 21 -25.07 -22.55 7.45
C PHE A 21 -25.28 -22.11 5.99
N TYR A 22 -26.47 -21.62 5.64
CA TYR A 22 -26.76 -21.12 4.28
C TYR A 22 -25.94 -19.86 3.94
N TYR A 23 -25.77 -18.95 4.90
CA TYR A 23 -24.93 -17.74 4.72
C TYR A 23 -23.45 -18.08 4.58
N LYS A 24 -22.98 -19.13 5.24
CA LYS A 24 -21.60 -19.61 5.14
C LYS A 24 -21.31 -20.37 3.84
N GLN A 25 -22.33 -20.94 3.21
CA GLN A 25 -22.19 -21.75 2.00
C GLN A 25 -22.26 -20.94 0.69
N SER A 26 -22.57 -19.63 0.75
CA SER A 26 -22.65 -18.74 -0.42
C SER A 26 -21.44 -17.85 -0.64
N GLN A 27 -20.39 -17.97 0.14
CA GLN A 27 -19.12 -17.34 -0.19
C GLN A 27 -18.43 -18.20 -1.26
N VAL A 28 -18.49 -17.75 -2.51
CA VAL A 28 -17.62 -18.27 -3.58
C VAL A 28 -16.19 -18.05 -3.08
N ASP A 29 -15.45 -19.12 -2.84
CA ASP A 29 -14.01 -19.02 -2.56
C ASP A 29 -13.36 -18.45 -3.83
N ILE A 30 -13.07 -17.16 -3.81
CA ILE A 30 -12.36 -16.52 -4.90
C ILE A 30 -10.90 -16.89 -4.73
N GLU A 31 -10.38 -17.69 -5.64
CA GLU A 31 -8.97 -18.03 -5.71
C GLU A 31 -8.26 -16.99 -6.57
N PHE A 32 -7.37 -16.24 -5.95
CA PHE A 32 -6.49 -15.28 -6.62
C PHE A 32 -5.12 -15.92 -6.91
N GLU A 33 -4.51 -15.57 -8.04
CA GLU A 33 -3.12 -15.93 -8.30
C GLU A 33 -2.21 -15.16 -7.31
N PRO A 34 -1.22 -15.83 -6.67
CA PRO A 34 -0.44 -15.21 -5.60
C PRO A 34 0.50 -14.12 -6.12
N PHE A 35 0.79 -13.12 -5.26
CA PHE A 35 1.82 -12.12 -5.50
C PHE A 35 3.22 -12.64 -5.18
N PHE A 36 3.32 -13.61 -4.27
CA PHE A 36 4.57 -14.18 -3.78
C PHE A 36 4.46 -15.70 -3.72
N ARG A 37 5.53 -16.39 -4.10
CA ARG A 37 5.57 -17.85 -4.04
C ARG A 37 5.45 -18.35 -2.61
N THR A 38 4.56 -19.30 -2.40
CA THR A 38 4.42 -20.02 -1.13
C THR A 38 5.05 -21.41 -1.17
N ASN A 39 5.37 -21.91 -2.38
CA ASN A 39 6.02 -23.19 -2.58
C ASN A 39 6.93 -23.18 -3.82
N SER A 40 7.79 -24.20 -3.95
CA SER A 40 8.77 -24.31 -5.03
C SER A 40 8.21 -24.74 -6.40
N GLN A 41 6.93 -25.08 -6.48
CA GLN A 41 6.28 -25.50 -7.74
C GLN A 41 5.70 -24.31 -8.51
N GLU A 42 5.58 -23.15 -7.87
CA GLU A 42 5.11 -21.93 -8.51
C GLU A 42 6.18 -21.37 -9.46
N PRO A 43 5.79 -20.64 -10.51
CA PRO A 43 6.71 -20.10 -11.51
C PRO A 43 7.81 -19.20 -10.91
N GLU A 44 9.03 -19.30 -11.44
CA GLU A 44 10.20 -18.53 -10.94
C GLU A 44 10.05 -17.02 -11.12
N TYR A 45 9.23 -16.54 -12.05
CA TYR A 45 8.98 -15.11 -12.21
C TYR A 45 8.16 -14.50 -11.07
N ILE A 46 7.42 -15.33 -10.31
CA ILE A 46 6.78 -14.91 -9.07
C ILE A 46 7.88 -14.86 -7.98
N PRO A 47 8.10 -13.72 -7.31
CA PRO A 47 9.15 -13.62 -6.30
C PRO A 47 8.84 -14.49 -5.07
N PRO A 48 9.86 -14.90 -4.31
CA PRO A 48 9.67 -15.62 -3.07
C PRO A 48 8.90 -14.75 -2.06
N PHE A 49 8.32 -15.39 -1.04
CA PHE A 49 7.62 -14.66 0.02
C PHE A 49 8.63 -13.78 0.79
N PRO A 50 8.42 -12.46 0.90
CA PRO A 50 9.38 -11.55 1.52
C PRO A 50 9.30 -11.60 3.04
N GLU A 51 10.40 -11.26 3.70
CA GLU A 51 10.41 -10.98 5.14
C GLU A 51 10.03 -9.50 5.38
N LEU A 52 9.02 -9.28 6.22
CA LEU A 52 8.62 -7.94 6.63
C LEU A 52 9.30 -7.57 7.95
N THR A 53 9.82 -6.36 8.03
CA THR A 53 10.37 -5.81 9.27
C THR A 53 9.27 -5.51 10.29
N ASP A 54 9.63 -5.32 11.56
CA ASP A 54 8.67 -4.85 12.58
C ASP A 54 8.05 -3.50 12.21
N PHE A 55 8.83 -2.63 11.53
CA PHE A 55 8.34 -1.34 11.06
C PHE A 55 7.35 -1.49 9.90
N ASP A 56 7.59 -2.40 8.96
CA ASP A 56 6.62 -2.75 7.90
C ASP A 56 5.29 -3.21 8.49
N GLN A 57 5.35 -4.10 9.49
CA GLN A 57 4.17 -4.56 10.21
C GLN A 57 3.46 -3.40 10.94
N GLY A 58 4.23 -2.44 11.46
CA GLY A 58 3.72 -1.21 12.05
C GLY A 58 2.94 -0.37 11.03
N VAL A 59 3.50 -0.18 9.84
CA VAL A 59 2.86 0.55 8.74
C VAL A 59 1.57 -0.15 8.28
N LEU A 60 1.54 -1.48 8.20
CA LEU A 60 0.32 -2.23 7.89
C LEU A 60 -0.78 -2.03 8.94
N ARG A 61 -0.42 -1.94 10.23
CA ARG A 61 -1.40 -1.61 11.29
C ARG A 61 -1.99 -0.21 11.12
N VAL A 62 -1.20 0.78 10.68
CA VAL A 62 -1.70 2.13 10.35
C VAL A 62 -2.64 2.09 9.15
N CYS A 63 -2.39 1.23 8.16
CA CYS A 63 -3.29 1.05 7.02
C CYS A 63 -4.66 0.47 7.40
N GLY A 64 -4.74 -0.33 8.46
CA GLY A 64 -5.97 -0.99 8.86
C GLY A 64 -6.46 -2.06 7.87
N GLU A 65 -7.74 -2.39 7.93
CA GLU A 65 -8.37 -3.40 7.07
C GLU A 65 -8.49 -2.92 5.60
N TRP A 66 -8.83 -3.83 4.71
CA TRP A 66 -8.97 -3.57 3.29
C TRP A 66 -10.06 -2.54 2.98
N GLY A 67 -9.65 -1.40 2.40
CA GLY A 67 -10.55 -0.30 2.06
C GLY A 67 -10.81 0.69 3.20
N GLU A 68 -10.13 0.55 4.33
CA GLU A 68 -10.04 1.59 5.34
C GLU A 68 -9.08 2.71 4.92
N TYR A 69 -9.21 3.86 5.54
CA TYR A 69 -8.29 4.98 5.37
C TYR A 69 -7.34 5.03 6.56
N PRO A 70 -6.03 5.24 6.32
CA PRO A 70 -5.08 5.34 7.40
C PRO A 70 -5.35 6.57 8.26
N ASP A 71 -5.13 6.42 9.55
CA ASP A 71 -5.32 7.47 10.54
C ASP A 71 -3.98 8.12 10.91
N GLU A 72 -3.95 9.46 10.89
CA GLU A 72 -2.77 10.27 11.20
C GLU A 72 -2.24 10.01 12.61
N GLU A 73 -3.14 9.88 13.60
CA GLU A 73 -2.78 9.61 14.99
C GLU A 73 -2.11 8.24 15.12
N SER A 74 -2.61 7.23 14.43
CA SER A 74 -2.01 5.89 14.39
C SER A 74 -0.59 5.91 13.81
N PHE A 75 -0.33 6.72 12.80
CA PHE A 75 1.03 6.90 12.29
C PHE A 75 1.94 7.62 13.31
N ARG A 76 1.43 8.63 14.00
CA ARG A 76 2.18 9.29 15.07
C ARG A 76 2.53 8.33 16.21
N ILE A 77 1.59 7.47 16.61
CA ILE A 77 1.82 6.42 17.60
C ILE A 77 2.90 5.44 17.10
N LEU A 78 2.90 5.07 15.82
CA LEU A 78 3.96 4.24 15.22
C LEU A 78 5.34 4.89 15.37
N LEU A 79 5.45 6.18 15.07
CA LEU A 79 6.72 6.93 15.19
C LEU A 79 7.19 7.09 16.64
N ASP A 80 6.28 7.06 17.61
CA ASP A 80 6.58 7.20 19.04
C ASP A 80 6.81 5.84 19.73
N CYS A 81 6.51 4.73 19.06
CA CYS A 81 6.62 3.40 19.64
C CYS A 81 8.08 3.04 19.98
N PRO A 82 8.38 2.62 21.23
CA PRO A 82 9.76 2.31 21.64
C PRO A 82 10.46 1.27 20.77
N GLN A 83 9.74 0.27 20.26
CA GLN A 83 10.33 -0.78 19.42
C GLN A 83 10.74 -0.29 18.02
N HIS A 84 10.29 0.90 17.61
CA HIS A 84 10.62 1.49 16.30
C HIS A 84 11.61 2.65 16.37
N GLN A 85 12.12 2.99 17.56
CA GLN A 85 12.99 4.15 17.76
C GLN A 85 14.28 4.11 16.94
N GLU A 86 14.88 2.94 16.72
CA GLU A 86 16.07 2.80 15.88
C GLU A 86 15.74 3.12 14.41
N THR A 87 14.62 2.60 13.90
CA THR A 87 14.16 2.89 12.53
C THR A 87 13.78 4.36 12.37
N VAL A 88 13.06 4.93 13.33
CA VAL A 88 12.70 6.36 13.30
C VAL A 88 13.96 7.25 13.36
N LYS A 89 14.96 6.84 14.15
CA LYS A 89 16.25 7.52 14.19
C LYS A 89 17.00 7.42 12.85
N LYS A 90 16.99 6.22 12.20
CA LYS A 90 17.54 6.05 10.84
C LYS A 90 16.88 7.03 9.86
N ILE A 91 15.53 7.11 9.85
CA ILE A 91 14.79 8.03 8.97
C ILE A 91 15.20 9.49 9.26
N TYR A 92 15.30 9.88 10.53
CA TYR A 92 15.68 11.22 10.94
C TYR A 92 17.10 11.58 10.49
N ASP A 93 18.07 10.67 10.68
CA ASP A 93 19.47 10.86 10.31
C ASP A 93 19.64 10.93 8.77
N GLU A 94 19.00 9.99 8.02
CA GLU A 94 19.03 9.92 6.55
C GLU A 94 18.39 11.16 5.87
N LEU A 95 17.53 11.85 6.56
CA LEU A 95 16.91 13.10 6.11
C LEU A 95 17.61 14.35 6.61
N ASP A 96 18.84 14.23 7.16
CA ASP A 96 19.67 15.35 7.68
C ASP A 96 18.95 16.19 8.74
N HIS A 97 18.12 15.56 9.56
CA HIS A 97 17.33 16.24 10.62
C HIS A 97 16.46 17.37 10.08
N ARG A 98 15.98 17.26 8.85
CA ARG A 98 15.26 18.34 8.18
C ARG A 98 14.23 17.82 7.17
N ILE A 99 13.02 18.30 7.28
CA ILE A 99 12.02 18.24 6.21
C ILE A 99 11.71 19.67 5.76
N ILE A 100 11.08 20.45 6.63
CA ILE A 100 10.77 21.86 6.44
C ILE A 100 11.73 22.72 7.29
N THR A 101 11.76 22.44 8.59
CA THR A 101 12.61 23.18 9.56
C THR A 101 14.03 22.65 9.56
N ALA A 102 15.00 23.54 9.36
CA ALA A 102 16.42 23.18 9.44
C ALA A 102 16.83 22.81 10.87
N LYS A 103 17.52 21.67 11.03
CA LYS A 103 17.95 21.15 12.34
C LYS A 103 16.78 20.98 13.32
N ALA A 104 15.66 20.45 12.82
CA ALA A 104 14.50 20.16 13.63
C ALA A 104 14.85 19.22 14.79
N SER A 105 14.24 19.40 15.96
CA SER A 105 14.25 18.33 16.97
C SER A 105 13.51 17.10 16.45
N LEU A 106 13.77 15.94 17.04
CA LEU A 106 13.10 14.71 16.63
C LEU A 106 11.56 14.84 16.68
N GLU A 107 11.01 15.55 17.66
CA GLU A 107 9.57 15.76 17.76
C GLU A 107 9.04 16.66 16.63
N VAL A 108 9.70 17.79 16.35
CA VAL A 108 9.32 18.66 15.22
C VAL A 108 9.44 17.90 13.90
N PHE A 109 10.48 17.08 13.75
CA PHE A 109 10.67 16.26 12.57
C PHE A 109 9.53 15.25 12.37
N LYS A 110 9.10 14.55 13.42
CA LYS A 110 7.97 13.62 13.36
C LYS A 110 6.66 14.33 13.00
N ASP A 111 6.43 15.56 13.54
CA ASP A 111 5.27 16.38 13.18
C ASP A 111 5.29 16.77 11.70
N GLU A 112 6.44 17.22 11.19
CA GLU A 112 6.60 17.58 9.78
C GLU A 112 6.46 16.37 8.86
N LEU A 113 7.04 15.23 9.23
CA LEU A 113 6.91 13.96 8.49
C LEU A 113 5.43 13.56 8.40
N THR A 114 4.74 13.54 9.54
CA THR A 114 3.31 13.24 9.59
C THR A 114 2.53 14.21 8.70
N HIS A 115 2.80 15.49 8.80
CA HIS A 115 2.12 16.53 8.02
C HIS A 115 2.22 16.29 6.50
N ILE A 116 3.43 16.11 5.95
CA ILE A 116 3.60 15.96 4.50
C ILE A 116 3.05 14.63 3.95
N TRP A 117 2.94 13.59 4.81
CA TRP A 117 2.43 12.29 4.42
C TRP A 117 0.92 12.16 4.58
N PHE A 118 0.28 12.97 5.47
CA PHE A 118 -1.16 12.91 5.76
C PHE A 118 -1.95 14.14 5.31
N THR A 119 -1.29 15.20 4.85
CA THR A 119 -1.99 16.30 4.18
C THR A 119 -2.66 15.78 2.91
N ASN A 120 -3.91 16.20 2.65
CA ASN A 120 -4.64 15.81 1.45
C ASN A 120 -3.90 16.30 0.20
N SER A 121 -3.37 15.38 -0.56
CA SER A 121 -2.57 15.62 -1.77
C SER A 121 -3.33 15.32 -3.06
N GLY A 122 -4.49 14.69 -2.98
CA GLY A 122 -5.28 14.25 -4.12
C GLY A 122 -6.50 15.12 -4.43
N ARG A 123 -7.28 14.67 -5.40
CA ARG A 123 -8.55 15.31 -5.77
C ARG A 123 -9.71 14.89 -4.85
N GLU A 124 -9.61 13.71 -4.26
CA GLU A 124 -10.61 13.18 -3.33
C GLU A 124 -10.27 13.61 -1.91
N LYS A 125 -11.28 13.78 -1.07
CA LYS A 125 -11.14 14.37 0.28
C LYS A 125 -10.19 13.59 1.21
N GLU A 126 -9.99 12.31 0.95
CA GLU A 126 -9.26 11.39 1.85
C GLU A 126 -7.97 10.86 1.21
N THR A 127 -7.55 11.41 0.06
CA THR A 127 -6.30 11.01 -0.60
C THR A 127 -5.10 11.62 0.12
N THR A 128 -4.32 10.79 0.78
CA THR A 128 -3.05 11.15 1.41
C THR A 128 -1.91 10.36 0.78
N GLY A 129 -0.69 10.88 0.81
CA GLY A 129 0.49 10.15 0.31
C GLY A 129 0.66 8.81 1.01
N PHE A 130 0.45 8.79 2.32
CA PHE A 130 0.53 7.55 3.10
C PHE A 130 -0.51 6.52 2.63
N GLY A 131 -1.77 6.91 2.57
CA GLY A 131 -2.85 6.04 2.10
C GLY A 131 -2.62 5.52 0.68
N HIS A 132 -2.25 6.42 -0.23
CA HIS A 132 -2.00 6.08 -1.62
C HIS A 132 -0.84 5.10 -1.79
N ILE A 133 0.30 5.37 -1.18
CA ILE A 133 1.54 4.60 -1.39
C ILE A 133 1.51 3.28 -0.61
N PHE A 134 1.18 3.32 0.68
CA PHE A 134 1.30 2.16 1.56
C PHE A 134 0.06 1.28 1.59
N CYS A 135 -1.13 1.88 1.63
CA CYS A 135 -2.36 1.14 1.94
C CYS A 135 -3.16 0.71 0.70
N GLY A 136 -3.11 1.53 -0.35
CA GLY A 136 -3.99 1.40 -1.49
C GLY A 136 -5.40 1.95 -1.19
N GLU A 137 -5.94 2.70 -2.13
CA GLU A 137 -7.24 3.37 -2.01
C GLU A 137 -8.30 2.51 -2.70
N VAL A 138 -8.90 1.60 -1.95
CA VAL A 138 -9.93 0.69 -2.48
C VAL A 138 -11.25 1.43 -2.62
N GLY A 139 -11.62 1.73 -3.85
CA GLY A 139 -12.93 2.32 -4.19
C GLY A 139 -13.98 1.30 -4.62
N LYS A 140 -15.15 1.78 -5.06
CA LYS A 140 -16.18 0.92 -5.68
C LYS A 140 -15.79 0.46 -7.09
N SER A 141 -15.07 1.27 -7.83
CA SER A 141 -14.70 1.01 -9.23
C SER A 141 -13.21 1.01 -9.52
N ASN A 142 -12.39 1.51 -8.61
CA ASN A 142 -10.95 1.70 -8.79
C ASN A 142 -10.15 1.32 -7.54
N LEU A 143 -8.90 0.97 -7.74
CA LEU A 143 -7.85 0.86 -6.73
C LEU A 143 -6.81 1.93 -7.04
N GLY A 144 -6.63 2.91 -6.16
CA GLY A 144 -5.58 3.90 -6.25
C GLY A 144 -4.33 3.45 -5.52
N GLY A 145 -3.15 3.79 -6.03
CA GLY A 145 -1.88 3.52 -5.37
C GLY A 145 -1.61 2.04 -5.09
N MET A 146 -1.16 1.73 -3.86
CA MET A 146 -0.69 0.43 -3.39
C MET A 146 0.66 0.08 -4.02
N HIS A 147 1.72 0.73 -3.52
CA HIS A 147 3.08 0.56 -4.04
C HIS A 147 4.05 -0.05 -3.03
N PHE A 148 3.58 -0.35 -1.83
CA PHE A 148 4.33 -0.97 -0.76
C PHE A 148 4.18 -2.50 -0.78
N MET A 149 5.29 -3.20 -0.89
CA MET A 149 5.36 -4.67 -0.95
C MET A 149 4.59 -5.35 0.19
N GLY A 150 4.70 -4.82 1.42
CA GLY A 150 4.02 -5.38 2.59
C GLY A 150 2.49 -5.44 2.44
N ARG A 151 1.87 -4.46 1.74
CA ARG A 151 0.42 -4.48 1.53
C ARG A 151 -0.02 -5.60 0.59
N TYR A 152 0.83 -5.99 -0.37
CA TYR A 152 0.58 -7.15 -1.24
C TYR A 152 0.71 -8.47 -0.47
N VAL A 153 1.66 -8.56 0.47
CA VAL A 153 1.76 -9.70 1.40
C VAL A 153 0.46 -9.87 2.17
N GLU A 154 0.00 -8.82 2.83
CA GLU A 154 -1.23 -8.84 3.61
C GLU A 154 -2.46 -9.16 2.75
N ALA A 155 -2.55 -8.55 1.55
CA ALA A 155 -3.66 -8.78 0.63
C ALA A 155 -3.72 -10.23 0.14
N GLN A 156 -2.57 -10.87 -0.07
CA GLN A 156 -2.49 -12.31 -0.40
C GLN A 156 -2.92 -13.18 0.78
N GLU A 157 -2.38 -12.94 1.98
CA GLU A 157 -2.69 -13.72 3.18
C GLU A 157 -4.18 -13.65 3.56
N LYS A 158 -4.76 -12.45 3.45
CA LYS A 158 -6.18 -12.21 3.76
C LYS A 158 -7.11 -12.47 2.56
N LYS A 159 -6.58 -12.91 1.43
CA LYS A 159 -7.34 -13.17 0.19
C LYS A 159 -8.15 -11.95 -0.30
N TRP A 160 -7.62 -10.76 -0.15
CA TRP A 160 -8.25 -9.53 -0.63
C TRP A 160 -7.96 -9.26 -2.10
N ALA A 161 -6.77 -9.67 -2.55
CA ALA A 161 -6.30 -9.46 -3.91
C ALA A 161 -5.28 -10.53 -4.33
N GLY A 162 -5.01 -10.57 -5.65
CA GLY A 162 -3.94 -11.35 -6.23
C GLY A 162 -3.48 -10.79 -7.58
N ALA A 163 -2.46 -11.40 -8.13
CA ALA A 163 -1.76 -10.90 -9.30
C ALA A 163 -2.40 -11.35 -10.64
N ILE A 164 -2.08 -10.61 -11.69
CA ILE A 164 -2.18 -11.03 -13.09
C ILE A 164 -0.77 -10.90 -13.65
N TRP A 165 -0.06 -12.04 -13.74
CA TRP A 165 1.35 -12.09 -14.08
C TRP A 165 1.65 -12.09 -15.57
N ASN A 166 0.65 -12.31 -16.41
CA ASN A 166 0.83 -12.42 -17.85
C ASN A 166 0.02 -11.36 -18.59
N ASN A 167 0.58 -10.83 -19.67
CA ASN A 167 -0.15 -9.97 -20.57
C ASN A 167 -1.39 -10.66 -21.11
N SER A 168 -2.53 -10.03 -20.94
CA SER A 168 -3.85 -10.56 -21.28
C SER A 168 -4.82 -9.44 -21.62
N SER A 169 -6.06 -9.80 -21.97
CA SER A 169 -7.14 -8.82 -22.15
C SER A 169 -7.49 -8.07 -20.85
N LEU A 170 -7.13 -8.60 -19.69
CA LEU A 170 -7.34 -7.97 -18.38
C LEU A 170 -6.22 -7.00 -18.02
N CYS A 171 -4.98 -7.29 -18.43
CA CYS A 171 -3.82 -6.42 -18.22
C CYS A 171 -2.77 -6.69 -19.31
N ASN A 172 -2.41 -5.68 -20.07
CA ASN A 172 -1.43 -5.75 -21.16
C ASN A 172 -0.14 -4.95 -20.89
N GLU A 173 0.05 -4.53 -19.64
CA GLU A 173 1.20 -3.73 -19.20
C GLU A 173 2.00 -4.47 -18.11
N VAL A 174 2.19 -5.79 -18.26
CA VAL A 174 3.03 -6.58 -17.36
C VAL A 174 4.48 -6.45 -17.79
N ASP A 175 5.35 -5.97 -16.89
CA ASP A 175 6.81 -5.87 -17.09
C ASP A 175 7.52 -6.26 -15.78
N ILE A 176 8.33 -7.31 -15.83
CA ILE A 176 8.99 -7.90 -14.67
C ILE A 176 10.49 -7.81 -14.87
N LYS A 177 11.12 -6.91 -14.14
CA LYS A 177 12.58 -6.74 -14.05
C LYS A 177 12.97 -6.60 -12.58
N PRO A 178 13.28 -7.70 -11.90
CA PRO A 178 13.67 -7.63 -10.50
C PRO A 178 14.75 -6.56 -10.24
N PRO A 179 14.60 -5.73 -9.18
CA PRO A 179 13.62 -5.85 -8.12
C PRO A 179 12.26 -5.20 -8.41
N VAL A 180 12.05 -4.60 -9.60
CA VAL A 180 10.79 -3.92 -9.97
C VAL A 180 9.83 -4.91 -10.61
N TYR A 181 8.63 -5.00 -10.06
CA TYR A 181 7.55 -5.86 -10.54
C TYR A 181 6.34 -5.02 -10.91
N THR A 182 6.00 -4.99 -12.20
CA THR A 182 4.79 -4.35 -12.74
C THR A 182 3.86 -5.43 -13.29
N PHE A 183 2.62 -5.46 -12.81
CA PHE A 183 1.63 -6.50 -13.15
C PHE A 183 0.20 -5.97 -13.00
N GLY A 184 -0.79 -6.79 -13.33
CA GLY A 184 -2.19 -6.50 -13.02
C GLY A 184 -2.57 -6.99 -11.62
N VAL A 185 -3.53 -6.32 -10.98
CA VAL A 185 -4.08 -6.69 -9.68
C VAL A 185 -5.56 -7.00 -9.82
N GLN A 186 -5.96 -8.23 -9.49
CA GLN A 186 -7.35 -8.55 -9.20
C GLN A 186 -7.62 -8.34 -7.72
N TYR A 187 -8.70 -7.65 -7.37
CA TYR A 187 -8.97 -7.27 -5.98
C TYR A 187 -10.46 -7.23 -5.68
N LEU A 188 -10.80 -7.40 -4.40
CA LEU A 188 -12.15 -7.16 -3.88
C LEU A 188 -12.37 -5.66 -3.68
N ASN A 189 -13.36 -5.09 -4.36
CA ASN A 189 -13.75 -3.71 -4.12
C ASN A 189 -14.58 -3.57 -2.82
N LYS A 190 -14.93 -2.33 -2.45
CA LYS A 190 -15.77 -2.07 -1.24
C LYS A 190 -17.13 -2.79 -1.23
N ASP A 191 -17.63 -3.22 -2.39
CA ASP A 191 -18.87 -3.98 -2.49
C ASP A 191 -18.64 -5.51 -2.50
N GLY A 192 -17.40 -5.98 -2.25
CA GLY A 192 -17.00 -7.40 -2.29
C GLY A 192 -16.97 -8.00 -3.70
N LYS A 193 -16.92 -7.19 -4.75
CA LYS A 193 -16.87 -7.64 -6.14
C LYS A 193 -15.42 -7.63 -6.65
N VAL A 194 -15.06 -8.64 -7.43
CA VAL A 194 -13.76 -8.67 -8.09
C VAL A 194 -13.66 -7.56 -9.14
N LYS A 195 -12.57 -6.83 -9.08
CA LYS A 195 -12.17 -5.77 -10.01
C LYS A 195 -10.73 -5.98 -10.44
N VAL A 196 -10.32 -5.28 -11.48
CA VAL A 196 -8.95 -5.30 -12.00
C VAL A 196 -8.38 -3.88 -12.00
N LYS A 197 -7.15 -3.76 -11.53
CA LYS A 197 -6.27 -2.60 -11.71
C LYS A 197 -5.09 -3.02 -12.59
N CYS A 198 -4.82 -2.28 -13.65
CA CYS A 198 -3.69 -2.48 -14.54
C CYS A 198 -3.16 -1.14 -15.07
N PRO A 199 -1.85 -0.90 -15.06
CA PRO A 199 -0.87 -1.66 -14.27
C PRO A 199 -0.91 -1.26 -12.79
N ASN A 200 -0.24 -2.07 -11.97
CA ASN A 200 0.16 -1.73 -10.60
C ASN A 200 1.49 -2.46 -10.30
N GLY A 201 2.05 -2.27 -9.11
CA GLY A 201 3.29 -2.98 -8.78
C GLY A 201 4.00 -2.45 -7.55
N TYR A 202 5.11 -3.12 -7.26
CA TYR A 202 6.00 -2.83 -6.12
C TYR A 202 7.46 -3.07 -6.49
N VAL A 203 8.36 -2.62 -5.62
CA VAL A 203 9.77 -3.01 -5.63
C VAL A 203 9.99 -4.07 -4.55
N TYR A 204 10.52 -5.22 -4.94
CA TYR A 204 10.83 -6.30 -4.01
C TYR A 204 11.97 -5.89 -3.08
N ASN A 205 11.83 -6.17 -1.79
CA ASN A 205 12.73 -5.76 -0.71
C ASN A 205 12.87 -4.24 -0.48
N LEU A 206 11.97 -3.42 -1.00
CA LEU A 206 11.87 -2.02 -0.62
C LEU A 206 10.94 -1.89 0.59
N HIS A 207 11.52 -1.68 1.77
CA HIS A 207 10.81 -1.60 3.04
C HIS A 207 10.16 -0.22 3.25
N ALA A 208 9.28 -0.14 4.24
CA ALA A 208 8.50 1.07 4.49
C ALA A 208 9.37 2.27 4.89
N ASP A 209 10.42 2.05 5.67
CA ASP A 209 11.36 3.11 6.03
C ASP A 209 12.16 3.63 4.83
N ASP A 210 12.55 2.76 3.88
CA ASP A 210 13.23 3.16 2.66
C ASP A 210 12.30 4.00 1.75
N ILE A 211 11.01 3.62 1.67
CA ILE A 211 10.00 4.42 0.96
C ILE A 211 9.82 5.78 1.62
N LEU A 212 9.69 5.82 2.96
CA LEU A 212 9.57 7.08 3.71
C LEU A 212 10.76 7.99 3.47
N ILE A 213 11.98 7.46 3.54
CA ILE A 213 13.23 8.20 3.30
C ILE A 213 13.27 8.72 1.86
N SER A 214 13.13 7.84 0.88
CA SER A 214 13.30 8.17 -0.55
C SER A 214 12.25 9.17 -1.04
N ALA A 215 10.98 8.95 -0.71
CA ALA A 215 9.92 9.88 -1.12
C ALA A 215 10.03 11.25 -0.40
N THR A 216 10.50 11.28 0.86
CA THR A 216 10.73 12.54 1.57
C THR A 216 11.97 13.26 1.04
N LYS A 217 13.04 12.55 0.64
CA LYS A 217 14.18 13.15 -0.09
C LYS A 217 13.69 13.80 -1.40
N ALA A 218 12.90 13.07 -2.20
CA ALA A 218 12.31 13.59 -3.44
C ALA A 218 11.43 14.84 -3.19
N PHE A 219 10.63 14.85 -2.11
CA PHE A 219 9.83 16.00 -1.70
C PHE A 219 10.68 17.24 -1.41
N LYS A 220 11.82 17.07 -0.70
CA LYS A 220 12.77 18.14 -0.39
C LYS A 220 13.45 18.69 -1.65
N GLU A 221 13.91 17.77 -2.53
CA GLU A 221 14.64 18.10 -3.76
C GLU A 221 13.76 18.85 -4.77
N LEU A 222 12.53 18.37 -4.99
CA LEU A 222 11.60 19.03 -5.91
C LEU A 222 11.19 20.43 -5.41
N GLY A 223 10.97 20.60 -4.10
CA GLY A 223 10.76 21.88 -3.42
C GLY A 223 9.50 22.67 -3.79
N LYS A 224 8.66 22.16 -4.72
CA LYS A 224 7.39 22.75 -5.16
C LYS A 224 6.47 21.67 -5.71
N ASP A 225 5.21 21.98 -5.87
CA ASP A 225 4.26 21.06 -6.52
C ASP A 225 4.71 20.73 -7.95
N GLY A 226 4.55 19.47 -8.33
CA GLY A 226 4.96 18.94 -9.61
C GLY A 226 5.35 17.46 -9.54
N MET A 227 5.99 17.01 -10.62
CA MET A 227 6.48 15.63 -10.79
C MET A 227 7.98 15.64 -11.06
N CYS A 228 8.68 14.65 -10.54
CA CYS A 228 10.07 14.37 -10.89
C CYS A 228 10.37 12.87 -10.86
N LEU A 229 11.52 12.51 -11.41
CA LEU A 229 12.08 11.16 -11.38
C LEU A 229 13.19 11.10 -10.34
N TYR A 230 12.96 10.36 -9.27
CA TYR A 230 13.94 10.13 -8.21
C TYR A 230 14.77 8.90 -8.54
N LYS A 231 16.10 9.03 -8.53
CA LYS A 231 17.01 7.90 -8.71
C LYS A 231 17.22 7.22 -7.36
N MET A 232 16.91 5.93 -7.29
CA MET A 232 17.20 5.14 -6.09
C MET A 232 18.72 4.94 -5.94
N GLU A 233 19.23 5.06 -4.72
CA GLU A 233 20.68 5.03 -4.45
C GLU A 233 21.32 3.68 -4.76
N SER A 234 20.58 2.58 -4.59
CA SER A 234 21.09 1.21 -4.71
C SER A 234 20.82 0.54 -6.05
N ASP A 235 20.00 1.13 -6.94
CA ASP A 235 19.47 0.42 -8.10
C ASP A 235 19.41 1.29 -9.37
N ASP A 236 19.46 0.63 -10.54
CA ASP A 236 19.43 1.30 -11.84
C ASP A 236 18.00 1.71 -12.31
N TYR A 237 17.02 1.73 -11.41
CA TYR A 237 15.66 2.16 -11.73
C TYR A 237 15.34 3.53 -11.11
N LYS A 238 14.31 4.16 -11.64
CA LYS A 238 13.81 5.44 -11.15
C LYS A 238 12.41 5.29 -10.58
N SER A 239 12.12 6.08 -9.55
CA SER A 239 10.78 6.21 -9.01
C SER A 239 10.15 7.52 -9.47
N VAL A 240 8.91 7.44 -9.91
CA VAL A 240 8.09 8.63 -10.18
C VAL A 240 7.63 9.19 -8.85
N PHE A 241 7.93 10.44 -8.61
CA PHE A 241 7.48 11.18 -7.43
C PHE A 241 6.56 12.33 -7.86
N ILE A 242 5.44 12.49 -7.17
CA ILE A 242 4.53 13.63 -7.37
C ILE A 242 4.25 14.29 -6.02
N ARG A 243 4.46 15.62 -5.99
CA ARG A 243 4.07 16.53 -4.92
C ARG A 243 2.88 17.35 -5.37
N ASN A 244 1.87 17.48 -4.52
CA ASN A 244 0.68 18.30 -4.76
C ASN A 244 0.14 18.83 -3.44
N ASN A 245 -0.31 20.11 -3.40
CA ASN A 245 -0.75 20.79 -2.19
C ASN A 245 0.28 20.76 -1.06
N ASP A 246 1.57 20.98 -1.38
CA ASP A 246 2.68 20.90 -0.43
C ASP A 246 2.78 19.54 0.32
N ALA A 247 2.24 18.48 -0.26
CA ALA A 247 2.25 17.14 0.30
C ALA A 247 2.71 16.09 -0.71
N ILE A 248 3.09 14.92 -0.23
CA ILE A 248 3.38 13.76 -1.06
C ILE A 248 2.07 13.23 -1.62
N LEU A 249 1.97 13.09 -2.96
CA LEU A 249 0.83 12.42 -3.59
C LEU A 249 1.13 10.96 -3.88
N THR A 250 2.25 10.68 -4.58
CA THR A 250 2.64 9.32 -4.93
C THR A 250 4.15 9.17 -5.07
N PHE A 251 4.60 7.94 -4.86
CA PHE A 251 5.96 7.48 -5.11
C PHE A 251 5.90 6.02 -5.54
N TYR A 252 6.28 5.73 -6.78
CA TYR A 252 6.29 4.37 -7.31
C TYR A 252 7.39 4.20 -8.35
N SER A 253 7.92 2.99 -8.46
CA SER A 253 8.95 2.68 -9.45
C SER A 253 8.33 2.36 -10.80
N ASP A 254 8.94 2.91 -11.84
CA ASP A 254 8.55 2.70 -13.23
C ASP A 254 9.82 2.36 -14.03
N LEU A 255 9.79 1.26 -14.77
CA LEU A 255 10.90 0.80 -15.59
C LEU A 255 11.10 1.67 -16.83
N THR A 256 10.05 2.35 -17.28
CA THR A 256 10.05 3.20 -18.48
C THR A 256 9.35 4.53 -18.23
N PRO A 257 9.79 5.31 -17.20
CA PRO A 257 9.10 6.54 -16.85
C PRO A 257 9.14 7.55 -18.01
N LYS A 258 7.98 8.09 -18.35
CA LYS A 258 7.87 9.09 -19.42
C LYS A 258 8.33 10.44 -18.91
N CYS A 259 9.38 10.96 -19.53
CA CYS A 259 9.85 12.32 -19.34
C CYS A 259 9.64 13.09 -20.65
N GLN A 260 9.13 14.31 -20.56
CA GLN A 260 8.95 15.15 -21.75
C GLN A 260 10.32 15.52 -22.33
N GLU A 261 10.53 15.27 -23.62
CA GLU A 261 11.79 15.63 -24.31
C GLU A 261 12.17 17.09 -24.07
N GLY A 262 13.44 17.33 -23.74
CA GLY A 262 13.98 18.66 -23.47
C GLY A 262 13.73 19.22 -22.07
N THR A 263 13.09 18.46 -21.17
CA THR A 263 12.92 18.85 -19.77
C THR A 263 13.85 18.04 -18.86
N ASN A 264 14.43 18.70 -17.83
CA ASN A 264 15.07 17.97 -16.74
C ASN A 264 13.98 17.41 -15.82
N CYS A 265 13.75 16.10 -15.91
CA CYS A 265 12.74 15.42 -15.09
C CYS A 265 13.31 14.86 -13.80
N ASN A 266 14.60 14.98 -13.51
CA ASN A 266 15.16 14.49 -12.26
C ASN A 266 14.70 15.38 -11.08
N CYS A 267 14.53 14.78 -9.89
CA CYS A 267 14.21 15.50 -8.67
C CYS A 267 15.36 16.44 -8.26
N GLU A 268 16.59 16.04 -8.50
CA GLU A 268 17.77 16.86 -8.24
C GLU A 268 17.78 18.12 -9.15
N ARG A 269 18.11 19.26 -8.54
CA ARG A 269 18.32 20.53 -9.25
C ARG A 269 19.79 20.75 -9.59
#